data_89e3239c894fead894b935437ae9ac17
#
_entry.id   89e3239c894fead894b935437ae9ac17
#
_cell.length_a   1.000
_cell.length_b   1.000
_cell.length_c   1.000
_cell.angle_alpha   90.00
_cell.angle_beta   90.00
_cell.angle_gamma   90.00
#
_symmetry.space_group_name_H-M   'P 1'
#
loop_
_entity.id
_entity.type
_entity.pdbx_description
1 polymer ?
#
loop_
_entity_poly.entity_id
_entity_poly.type
_entity_poly.pdbx_seq_one_letter_code
_entity_poly.pdbx_strand_id
1 'polypeptide(L)'
;MGTTWMADFSNSFSTVPDNLDMSDFSDGSRAASQVDGKQLGVPWYIDTRVLYYRTDIAEMAGWNKAPKTWNELKRMAKDMQKVDGVKYGMSLNSSGTDAFLGTLPFSYSAGASLTNKEQTKWTFEDTGIKKGLNFTTSLYKDGVANVNADVSSGADIANFVSGDTPMMLQGPTAVSQINELGGDGFESKYATVILPSMNESSGPATSFVGGSNLVTFKDSKNKQSAWKFIQWASKPEVQVEWYKKSSDLPASQKAWDEDALSGNDKLAAFGDQLKHTMAPPALSTWAQVSSAADRILEQINKGQVSVDEGLKNLQSEADSIGTGN
;
A
#
# COMPACT_ATOMS: atom_id res chain seq x y z
N MET A 1 -16.69 1.51 2.09
CA MET A 1 -16.04 1.83 3.40
C MET A 1 -14.60 1.38 3.33
N GLY A 2 -13.64 2.30 3.48
CA GLY A 2 -12.22 1.97 3.48
C GLY A 2 -11.87 0.99 4.60
N THR A 3 -10.91 0.10 4.35
CA THR A 3 -10.52 -0.95 5.31
C THR A 3 -10.07 -0.36 6.65
N THR A 4 -9.35 0.76 6.65
CA THR A 4 -8.86 1.45 7.85
C THR A 4 -9.96 2.14 8.67
N TRP A 5 -11.16 2.33 8.13
CA TRP A 5 -12.30 2.98 8.80
C TRP A 5 -13.36 2.00 9.29
N MET A 6 -13.16 0.70 9.06
CA MET A 6 -14.14 -0.31 9.45
C MET A 6 -14.41 -0.32 10.95
N ALA A 7 -13.37 -0.14 11.77
CA ALA A 7 -13.50 -0.14 13.23
C ALA A 7 -14.26 1.09 13.75
N ASP A 8 -13.99 2.29 13.21
CA ASP A 8 -14.60 3.55 13.65
C ASP A 8 -16.13 3.53 13.55
N PHE A 9 -16.65 2.87 12.50
CA PHE A 9 -18.07 2.80 12.22
C PHE A 9 -18.68 1.42 12.48
N SER A 10 -17.94 0.49 13.08
CA SER A 10 -18.34 -0.91 13.29
C SER A 10 -19.71 -1.05 13.99
N ASN A 11 -19.96 -0.20 14.98
CA ASN A 11 -21.24 -0.15 15.71
C ASN A 11 -22.46 0.20 14.84
N SER A 12 -22.25 0.78 13.65
CA SER A 12 -23.30 1.17 12.72
C SER A 12 -23.58 0.11 11.65
N PHE A 13 -22.74 -0.92 11.52
CA PHE A 13 -22.85 -1.92 10.45
C PHE A 13 -23.58 -3.19 10.90
N SER A 14 -24.35 -3.76 9.97
CA SER A 14 -24.93 -5.10 10.11
C SER A 14 -23.87 -6.15 9.82
N THR A 15 -23.91 -7.26 10.56
CA THR A 15 -23.11 -8.45 10.23
C THR A 15 -23.50 -9.00 8.87
N VAL A 16 -22.50 -9.43 8.10
CA VAL A 16 -22.69 -10.10 6.81
C VAL A 16 -23.54 -11.37 7.03
N PRO A 17 -24.59 -11.62 6.24
CA PRO A 17 -25.41 -12.82 6.37
C PRO A 17 -24.60 -14.10 6.08
N ASP A 18 -24.85 -15.17 6.84
CA ASP A 18 -24.17 -16.46 6.71
C ASP A 18 -24.33 -17.12 5.32
N ASN A 19 -25.39 -16.77 4.60
CA ASN A 19 -25.65 -17.29 3.25
C ASN A 19 -24.94 -16.51 2.14
N LEU A 20 -24.15 -15.48 2.47
CA LEU A 20 -23.30 -14.79 1.51
C LEU A 20 -21.93 -15.49 1.46
N ASP A 21 -21.63 -16.10 0.32
CA ASP A 21 -20.37 -16.83 0.14
C ASP A 21 -19.17 -15.87 0.11
N MET A 22 -18.25 -16.05 1.07
CA MET A 22 -17.02 -15.27 1.21
C MET A 22 -15.78 -16.05 0.77
N SER A 23 -15.93 -17.28 0.27
CA SER A 23 -14.81 -18.18 -0.04
C SER A 23 -13.90 -17.71 -1.18
N ASP A 24 -14.42 -16.84 -2.04
CA ASP A 24 -13.68 -16.28 -3.18
C ASP A 24 -12.78 -15.10 -2.81
N PHE A 25 -12.82 -14.64 -1.56
CA PHE A 25 -11.95 -13.56 -1.08
C PHE A 25 -10.74 -14.12 -0.30
N SER A 26 -9.57 -13.50 -0.47
CA SER A 26 -8.37 -13.87 0.27
C SER A 26 -8.54 -13.69 1.79
N ASP A 27 -7.76 -14.42 2.59
CA ASP A 27 -7.78 -14.29 4.06
C ASP A 27 -7.47 -12.85 4.49
N GLY A 28 -6.53 -12.19 3.81
CA GLY A 28 -6.16 -10.80 4.11
C GLY A 28 -7.29 -9.82 3.86
N SER A 29 -8.01 -9.92 2.74
CA SER A 29 -9.15 -9.04 2.43
C SER A 29 -10.36 -9.32 3.32
N ARG A 30 -10.59 -10.60 3.69
CA ARG A 30 -11.61 -10.94 4.70
C ARG A 30 -11.27 -10.39 6.07
N ALA A 31 -10.03 -10.54 6.51
CA ALA A 31 -9.57 -9.96 7.79
C ALA A 31 -9.71 -8.44 7.83
N ALA A 32 -9.42 -7.74 6.74
CA ALA A 32 -9.59 -6.29 6.62
C ALA A 32 -11.06 -5.82 6.62
N SER A 33 -12.02 -6.74 6.56
CA SER A 33 -13.48 -6.46 6.64
C SER A 33 -14.12 -6.97 7.94
N GLN A 34 -13.29 -7.46 8.88
CA GLN A 34 -13.72 -7.90 10.22
C GLN A 34 -13.34 -6.87 11.28
N VAL A 35 -14.20 -6.75 12.28
CA VAL A 35 -13.94 -6.01 13.52
C VAL A 35 -14.44 -6.86 14.69
N ASP A 36 -13.63 -7.05 15.72
CA ASP A 36 -13.95 -7.87 16.91
C ASP A 36 -14.46 -9.27 16.56
N GLY A 37 -13.83 -9.90 15.56
CA GLY A 37 -14.19 -11.24 15.07
C GLY A 37 -15.52 -11.31 14.31
N LYS A 38 -16.19 -10.18 14.04
CA LYS A 38 -17.42 -10.12 13.27
C LYS A 38 -17.15 -9.66 11.84
N GLN A 39 -17.68 -10.38 10.87
CA GLN A 39 -17.66 -9.99 9.46
C GLN A 39 -18.68 -8.87 9.23
N LEU A 40 -18.23 -7.63 9.08
CA LEU A 40 -19.06 -6.43 8.96
C LEU A 40 -19.11 -5.87 7.53
N GLY A 41 -18.23 -6.30 6.66
CA GLY A 41 -18.17 -5.88 5.27
C GLY A 41 -17.85 -7.01 4.32
N VAL A 42 -18.10 -6.78 3.05
CA VAL A 42 -17.70 -7.66 1.94
C VAL A 42 -16.67 -6.94 1.10
N PRO A 43 -15.49 -7.51 0.86
CA PRO A 43 -14.45 -6.87 0.07
C PRO A 43 -14.97 -6.47 -1.32
N TRP A 44 -14.75 -5.21 -1.70
CA TRP A 44 -15.19 -4.67 -2.99
C TRP A 44 -14.05 -4.58 -3.98
N TYR A 45 -13.02 -3.83 -3.61
CA TYR A 45 -11.76 -3.78 -4.33
C TYR A 45 -10.62 -3.81 -3.33
N ILE A 46 -9.48 -4.27 -3.78
CA ILE A 46 -8.26 -4.36 -2.98
C ILE A 46 -7.19 -3.44 -3.56
N ASP A 47 -6.30 -3.00 -2.69
CA ASP A 47 -5.15 -2.18 -3.03
C ASP A 47 -3.91 -2.71 -2.31
N THR A 48 -2.78 -2.64 -2.99
CA THR A 48 -1.46 -2.90 -2.41
C THR A 48 -0.42 -2.07 -3.15
N ARG A 49 0.81 -2.05 -2.68
CA ARG A 49 1.90 -1.34 -3.32
C ARG A 49 2.88 -2.32 -3.94
N VAL A 50 3.33 -1.97 -5.16
CA VAL A 50 4.42 -2.64 -5.86
C VAL A 50 5.45 -1.60 -6.29
N LEU A 51 6.62 -2.04 -6.70
CA LEU A 51 7.64 -1.17 -7.27
C LEU A 51 7.37 -0.95 -8.75
N TYR A 52 7.27 0.31 -9.15
CA TYR A 52 7.32 0.77 -10.53
C TYR A 52 8.72 1.28 -10.84
N TYR A 53 9.27 0.96 -11.99
CA TYR A 53 10.53 1.50 -12.45
C TYR A 53 10.59 1.66 -13.96
N ARG A 54 11.26 2.72 -14.41
CA ARG A 54 11.50 3.01 -15.84
C ARG A 54 12.58 2.05 -16.36
N THR A 55 12.18 1.13 -17.25
CA THR A 55 13.09 0.13 -17.83
C THR A 55 14.10 0.77 -18.78
N ASP A 56 13.66 1.76 -19.57
CA ASP A 56 14.52 2.49 -20.50
C ASP A 56 15.64 3.26 -19.75
N ILE A 57 15.33 3.92 -18.64
CA ILE A 57 16.32 4.62 -17.81
C ILE A 57 17.22 3.62 -17.05
N ALA A 58 16.64 2.50 -16.60
CA ALA A 58 17.41 1.44 -15.95
C ALA A 58 18.46 0.84 -16.88
N GLU A 59 18.11 0.58 -18.14
CA GLU A 59 19.05 0.09 -19.17
C GLU A 59 20.18 1.08 -19.42
N MET A 60 19.89 2.39 -19.52
CA MET A 60 20.91 3.43 -19.63
C MET A 60 21.83 3.48 -18.39
N ALA A 61 21.32 3.13 -17.21
CA ALA A 61 22.10 3.00 -15.98
C ALA A 61 22.82 1.66 -15.83
N GLY A 62 22.75 0.76 -16.80
CA GLY A 62 23.41 -0.55 -16.82
C GLY A 62 22.62 -1.65 -16.07
N TRP A 63 21.34 -1.45 -15.82
CA TRP A 63 20.47 -2.40 -15.15
C TRP A 63 19.53 -3.06 -16.17
N ASN A 64 19.60 -4.39 -16.27
CA ASN A 64 18.74 -5.20 -17.15
C ASN A 64 17.77 -6.12 -16.38
N LYS A 65 17.69 -5.98 -15.07
CA LYS A 65 16.82 -6.75 -14.18
C LYS A 65 16.33 -5.86 -13.05
N ALA A 66 15.13 -6.17 -12.55
CA ALA A 66 14.56 -5.52 -11.38
C ALA A 66 15.40 -5.79 -10.10
N PRO A 67 15.41 -4.86 -9.14
CA PRO A 67 16.08 -5.05 -7.86
C PRO A 67 15.33 -6.08 -7.01
N LYS A 68 16.06 -6.99 -6.35
CA LYS A 68 15.49 -8.05 -5.51
C LYS A 68 15.59 -7.73 -4.03
N THR A 69 16.51 -6.86 -3.65
CA THR A 69 16.76 -6.50 -2.25
C THR A 69 16.77 -4.98 -2.06
N TRP A 70 16.62 -4.53 -0.82
CA TRP A 70 16.71 -3.09 -0.50
C TRP A 70 18.04 -2.48 -0.93
N ASN A 71 19.12 -3.23 -0.76
CA ASN A 71 20.45 -2.76 -1.20
C ASN A 71 20.53 -2.60 -2.73
N GLU A 72 19.93 -3.54 -3.47
CA GLU A 72 19.86 -3.43 -4.93
C GLU A 72 18.92 -2.28 -5.35
N LEU A 73 17.77 -2.12 -4.68
CA LEU A 73 16.85 -1.00 -4.91
C LEU A 73 17.58 0.35 -4.78
N LYS A 74 18.26 0.54 -3.66
CA LYS A 74 19.00 1.78 -3.40
C LYS A 74 20.15 1.99 -4.38
N ARG A 75 20.89 0.93 -4.74
CA ARG A 75 21.96 0.98 -5.72
C ARG A 75 21.41 1.34 -7.11
N MET A 76 20.37 0.67 -7.56
CA MET A 76 19.71 0.94 -8.84
C MET A 76 19.21 2.39 -8.90
N ALA A 77 18.55 2.87 -7.86
CA ALA A 77 18.10 4.25 -7.78
C ALA A 77 19.26 5.26 -7.90
N LYS A 78 20.38 5.00 -7.21
CA LYS A 78 21.61 5.83 -7.31
C LYS A 78 22.23 5.79 -8.71
N ASP A 79 22.20 4.65 -9.38
CA ASP A 79 22.77 4.51 -10.72
C ASP A 79 21.87 5.19 -11.75
N MET A 80 20.54 5.03 -11.66
CA MET A 80 19.59 5.74 -12.52
C MET A 80 19.69 7.27 -12.35
N GLN A 81 19.99 7.76 -11.16
CA GLN A 81 20.17 9.19 -10.88
C GLN A 81 21.38 9.81 -11.62
N LYS A 82 22.31 9.00 -12.13
CA LYS A 82 23.44 9.47 -12.95
C LYS A 82 23.08 9.65 -14.43
N VAL A 83 21.90 9.20 -14.84
CA VAL A 83 21.40 9.36 -16.20
C VAL A 83 20.92 10.79 -16.41
N ASP A 84 21.28 11.39 -17.52
CA ASP A 84 20.91 12.77 -17.86
C ASP A 84 19.38 12.96 -17.79
N GLY A 85 18.95 14.02 -17.13
CA GLY A 85 17.54 14.37 -16.94
C GLY A 85 16.94 13.80 -15.64
N VAL A 86 17.53 12.81 -15.01
CA VAL A 86 17.07 12.26 -13.71
C VAL A 86 17.48 13.17 -12.58
N LYS A 87 16.51 13.61 -11.78
CA LYS A 87 16.76 14.49 -10.62
C LYS A 87 16.97 13.68 -9.33
N TYR A 88 16.12 12.70 -9.12
CA TYR A 88 16.15 11.80 -7.95
C TYR A 88 15.93 10.36 -8.41
N GLY A 89 16.57 9.41 -7.75
CA GLY A 89 16.47 8.01 -8.15
C GLY A 89 15.12 7.36 -7.81
N MET A 90 14.46 7.83 -6.76
CA MET A 90 13.20 7.24 -6.29
C MET A 90 12.27 8.28 -5.66
N SER A 91 10.96 8.16 -5.92
CA SER A 91 9.91 8.91 -5.24
C SER A 91 9.43 8.14 -4.00
N LEU A 92 9.39 8.84 -2.88
CA LEU A 92 8.76 8.42 -1.63
C LEU A 92 8.11 9.64 -0.99
N ASN A 93 6.94 9.47 -0.37
CA ASN A 93 6.32 10.54 0.38
C ASN A 93 7.07 10.77 1.69
N SER A 94 7.69 11.94 1.81
CA SER A 94 8.43 12.33 3.01
C SER A 94 7.53 12.86 4.13
N SER A 95 6.32 13.31 3.79
CA SER A 95 5.35 14.00 4.66
C SER A 95 3.94 13.93 4.09
N GLY A 96 2.97 14.47 4.80
CA GLY A 96 1.57 14.52 4.39
C GLY A 96 0.78 13.28 4.81
N THR A 97 -0.51 13.28 4.47
CA THR A 97 -1.43 12.20 4.82
C THR A 97 -0.97 10.88 4.21
N ASP A 98 -1.03 9.82 5.00
CA ASP A 98 -0.63 8.46 4.64
C ASP A 98 0.87 8.28 4.28
N ALA A 99 1.74 9.26 4.62
CA ALA A 99 3.17 9.13 4.40
C ALA A 99 3.75 7.93 5.18
N PHE A 100 3.32 7.75 6.44
CA PHE A 100 3.73 6.60 7.25
C PHE A 100 3.21 5.28 6.65
N LEU A 101 1.96 5.26 6.20
CA LEU A 101 1.38 4.09 5.53
C LEU A 101 2.21 3.69 4.29
N GLY A 102 2.71 4.67 3.53
CA GLY A 102 3.60 4.46 2.40
C GLY A 102 4.95 3.82 2.77
N THR A 103 5.40 3.91 4.02
CA THR A 103 6.64 3.26 4.50
C THR A 103 6.42 1.87 5.08
N LEU A 104 5.17 1.49 5.39
CA LEU A 104 4.85 0.19 6.00
C LEU A 104 5.36 -1.01 5.21
N PRO A 105 5.39 -1.03 3.86
CA PRO A 105 5.95 -2.13 3.11
C PRO A 105 7.38 -2.50 3.54
N PHE A 106 8.22 -1.51 3.83
CA PHE A 106 9.56 -1.75 4.32
C PHE A 106 9.57 -2.28 5.76
N SER A 107 8.74 -1.71 6.63
CA SER A 107 8.62 -2.16 8.02
C SER A 107 8.07 -3.59 8.10
N TYR A 108 6.99 -3.90 7.38
CA TYR A 108 6.41 -5.23 7.33
C TYR A 108 7.36 -6.27 6.73
N SER A 109 8.10 -5.91 5.67
CA SER A 109 9.14 -6.77 5.08
C SER A 109 10.29 -7.05 6.05
N ALA A 110 10.48 -6.22 7.07
CA ALA A 110 11.43 -6.45 8.15
C ALA A 110 10.83 -7.20 9.36
N GLY A 111 9.59 -7.68 9.23
CA GLY A 111 8.88 -8.45 10.25
C GLY A 111 8.18 -7.62 11.31
N ALA A 112 7.90 -6.33 11.03
CA ALA A 112 7.22 -5.44 11.97
C ALA A 112 5.78 -5.84 12.24
N SER A 113 5.33 -5.57 13.45
CA SER A 113 3.92 -5.45 13.81
C SER A 113 3.67 -4.08 14.44
N LEU A 114 2.52 -3.48 14.16
CA LEU A 114 2.13 -2.19 14.75
C LEU A 114 1.48 -2.34 16.12
N THR A 115 1.05 -3.55 16.47
CA THR A 115 0.42 -3.88 17.75
C THR A 115 0.94 -5.21 18.27
N ASN A 116 0.71 -5.48 19.56
CA ASN A 116 0.83 -6.83 20.10
C ASN A 116 -0.25 -7.75 19.48
N LYS A 117 -0.12 -9.06 19.67
CA LYS A 117 -1.02 -10.07 19.09
C LYS A 117 -2.49 -9.87 19.48
N GLU A 118 -2.74 -9.43 20.70
CA GLU A 118 -4.06 -9.18 21.26
C GLU A 118 -4.64 -7.81 20.85
N GLN A 119 -3.88 -6.98 20.09
CA GLN A 119 -4.24 -5.63 19.68
C GLN A 119 -4.63 -4.69 20.84
N THR A 120 -4.04 -4.91 22.01
CA THR A 120 -4.26 -4.11 23.23
C THR A 120 -3.15 -3.09 23.50
N LYS A 121 -2.07 -3.13 22.72
CA LYS A 121 -0.91 -2.22 22.83
C LYS A 121 -0.30 -1.93 21.47
N TRP A 122 0.09 -0.68 21.27
CA TRP A 122 0.92 -0.26 20.15
C TRP A 122 2.38 -0.71 20.35
N THR A 123 3.09 -0.97 19.28
CA THR A 123 4.48 -1.47 19.28
C THR A 123 5.38 -0.71 18.31
N PHE A 124 5.37 0.62 18.35
CA PHE A 124 6.14 1.44 17.42
C PHE A 124 7.65 1.38 17.63
N GLU A 125 8.14 0.97 18.79
CA GLU A 125 9.57 0.72 19.04
C GLU A 125 10.05 -0.66 18.50
N ASP A 126 9.20 -1.36 17.73
CA ASP A 126 9.55 -2.64 17.12
C ASP A 126 10.77 -2.55 16.20
N THR A 127 11.62 -3.57 16.24
CA THR A 127 12.87 -3.59 15.46
C THR A 127 12.65 -3.60 13.94
N GLY A 128 11.56 -4.16 13.46
CA GLY A 128 11.18 -4.15 12.05
C GLY A 128 10.77 -2.75 11.59
N ILE A 129 10.00 -2.01 12.41
CA ILE A 129 9.65 -0.61 12.14
C ILE A 129 10.93 0.23 12.05
N LYS A 130 11.82 0.09 13.03
CA LYS A 130 13.10 0.79 13.05
C LYS A 130 13.95 0.48 11.81
N LYS A 131 14.02 -0.79 11.36
CA LYS A 131 14.75 -1.17 10.16
C LYS A 131 14.14 -0.54 8.90
N GLY A 132 12.82 -0.60 8.75
CA GLY A 132 12.11 0.01 7.63
C GLY A 132 12.33 1.51 7.55
N LEU A 133 12.15 2.24 8.67
CA LEU A 133 12.37 3.69 8.71
C LEU A 133 13.83 4.09 8.52
N ASN A 134 14.79 3.34 9.06
CA ASN A 134 16.22 3.60 8.80
C ASN A 134 16.54 3.45 7.31
N PHE A 135 15.96 2.45 6.64
CA PHE A 135 16.15 2.28 5.20
C PHE A 135 15.55 3.46 4.42
N THR A 136 14.27 3.79 4.61
CA THR A 136 13.61 4.87 3.88
C THR A 136 14.25 6.24 4.15
N THR A 137 14.57 6.55 5.41
CA THR A 137 15.28 7.78 5.78
C THR A 137 16.67 7.85 5.13
N SER A 138 17.35 6.71 4.95
CA SER A 138 18.64 6.67 4.28
C SER A 138 18.58 7.07 2.81
N LEU A 139 17.41 6.93 2.14
CA LEU A 139 17.22 7.37 0.76
C LEU A 139 17.22 8.90 0.68
N TYR A 140 16.61 9.57 1.65
CA TYR A 140 16.64 11.04 1.75
C TYR A 140 18.03 11.55 2.13
N LYS A 141 18.65 10.97 3.15
CA LYS A 141 20.00 11.37 3.61
C LYS A 141 21.06 11.24 2.52
N ASP A 142 20.94 10.22 1.68
CA ASP A 142 21.86 9.98 0.56
C ASP A 142 21.49 10.77 -0.71
N GLY A 143 20.44 11.59 -0.68
CA GLY A 143 19.98 12.37 -1.82
C GLY A 143 19.36 11.53 -2.94
N VAL A 144 18.97 10.29 -2.66
CA VAL A 144 18.32 9.38 -3.64
C VAL A 144 16.85 9.76 -3.82
N ALA A 145 16.18 10.19 -2.74
CA ALA A 145 14.82 10.70 -2.75
C ALA A 145 14.82 12.17 -2.27
N ASN A 146 13.85 12.95 -2.77
CA ASN A 146 13.69 14.35 -2.38
C ASN A 146 12.84 14.47 -1.11
N VAL A 147 13.42 14.95 -0.02
CA VAL A 147 12.68 15.18 1.24
C VAL A 147 11.67 16.32 1.14
N ASN A 148 11.83 17.21 0.16
CA ASN A 148 10.93 18.33 -0.12
C ASN A 148 10.15 18.11 -1.43
N ALA A 149 9.89 16.85 -1.79
CA ALA A 149 9.08 16.55 -2.96
C ALA A 149 7.66 17.12 -2.82
N ASP A 150 7.08 17.49 -3.96
CA ASP A 150 5.65 17.79 -4.01
C ASP A 150 4.87 16.51 -3.73
N VAL A 151 4.06 16.52 -2.68
CA VAL A 151 3.21 15.40 -2.23
C VAL A 151 1.76 15.57 -2.69
N SER A 152 1.48 16.53 -3.58
CA SER A 152 0.15 16.66 -4.19
C SER A 152 -0.18 15.44 -5.05
N SER A 153 -1.47 15.15 -5.15
CA SER A 153 -1.96 13.98 -5.91
C SER A 153 -1.48 14.01 -7.36
N GLY A 154 -0.83 12.94 -7.79
CA GLY A 154 -0.33 12.76 -9.16
C GLY A 154 1.02 13.39 -9.46
N ALA A 155 1.64 14.12 -8.52
CA ALA A 155 2.96 14.71 -8.73
C ALA A 155 4.04 13.65 -8.95
N ASP A 156 3.98 12.54 -8.24
CA ASP A 156 4.88 11.40 -8.39
C ASP A 156 4.70 10.69 -9.74
N ILE A 157 3.45 10.56 -10.22
CA ILE A 157 3.15 10.03 -11.57
C ILE A 157 3.76 10.93 -12.65
N ALA A 158 3.57 12.26 -12.53
CA ALA A 158 4.13 13.21 -13.47
C ALA A 158 5.67 13.15 -13.51
N ASN A 159 6.32 13.08 -12.35
CA ASN A 159 7.78 12.95 -12.24
C ASN A 159 8.28 11.59 -12.77
N PHE A 160 7.50 10.54 -12.63
CA PHE A 160 7.82 9.22 -13.19
C PHE A 160 7.73 9.23 -14.72
N VAL A 161 6.68 9.80 -15.27
CA VAL A 161 6.48 9.88 -16.74
C VAL A 161 7.52 10.79 -17.37
N SER A 162 7.84 11.94 -16.77
CA SER A 162 8.92 12.83 -17.28
C SER A 162 10.32 12.20 -17.20
N GLY A 163 10.53 11.22 -16.31
CA GLY A 163 11.82 10.62 -16.03
C GLY A 163 12.61 11.33 -14.93
N ASP A 164 12.07 12.42 -14.35
CA ASP A 164 12.71 13.14 -13.24
C ASP A 164 12.96 12.23 -12.04
N THR A 165 12.04 11.25 -11.82
CA THR A 165 12.12 10.28 -10.71
C THR A 165 11.67 8.90 -11.21
N PRO A 166 12.61 8.06 -11.71
CA PRO A 166 12.27 6.86 -12.47
C PRO A 166 11.82 5.65 -11.66
N MET A 167 11.72 5.76 -10.34
CA MET A 167 11.24 4.69 -9.47
C MET A 167 10.23 5.23 -8.45
N MET A 168 9.19 4.46 -8.15
CA MET A 168 8.19 4.79 -7.12
C MET A 168 7.49 3.53 -6.61
N LEU A 169 6.89 3.62 -5.42
CA LEU A 169 5.94 2.63 -4.91
C LEU A 169 4.53 3.16 -5.13
N GLN A 170 3.73 2.41 -5.89
CA GLN A 170 2.37 2.86 -6.20
C GLN A 170 1.37 1.70 -6.25
N GLY A 171 0.09 2.08 -6.17
CA GLY A 171 -1.05 1.19 -6.33
C GLY A 171 -1.40 0.92 -7.81
N PRO A 172 -2.42 0.09 -8.05
CA PRO A 172 -2.77 -0.36 -9.41
C PRO A 172 -3.30 0.74 -10.31
N THR A 173 -3.96 1.76 -9.77
CA THR A 173 -4.50 2.90 -10.53
C THR A 173 -3.40 3.71 -11.22
N ALA A 174 -2.15 3.64 -10.75
CA ALA A 174 -1.02 4.28 -11.39
C ALA A 174 -0.77 3.76 -12.80
N VAL A 175 -1.12 2.51 -13.11
CA VAL A 175 -0.95 1.96 -14.47
C VAL A 175 -1.73 2.78 -15.50
N SER A 176 -3.02 3.04 -15.24
CA SER A 176 -3.85 3.84 -16.15
C SER A 176 -3.39 5.30 -16.20
N GLN A 177 -3.04 5.89 -15.07
CA GLN A 177 -2.57 7.28 -14.98
C GLN A 177 -1.25 7.50 -15.74
N ILE A 178 -0.30 6.55 -15.61
CA ILE A 178 0.97 6.59 -16.34
C ILE A 178 0.73 6.49 -17.83
N ASN A 179 -0.11 5.55 -18.27
CA ASN A 179 -0.39 5.34 -19.69
C ASN A 179 -1.14 6.53 -20.30
N GLU A 180 -2.10 7.11 -19.58
CA GLU A 180 -2.81 8.31 -20.01
C GLU A 180 -1.86 9.51 -20.18
N LEU A 181 -1.00 9.75 -19.18
CA LEU A 181 -0.07 10.88 -19.19
C LEU A 181 1.10 10.67 -20.14
N GLY A 182 1.59 9.44 -20.25
CA GLY A 182 2.75 9.09 -21.09
C GLY A 182 2.43 8.97 -22.57
N GLY A 183 1.17 8.73 -22.92
CA GLY A 183 0.70 8.55 -24.28
C GLY A 183 1.05 7.19 -24.90
N ASP A 184 0.80 7.07 -26.19
CA ASP A 184 0.95 5.81 -26.93
C ASP A 184 2.36 5.20 -26.81
N GLY A 185 2.43 3.93 -26.50
CA GLY A 185 3.66 3.16 -26.39
C GLY A 185 4.46 3.38 -25.11
N PHE A 186 3.99 4.24 -24.18
CA PHE A 186 4.70 4.48 -22.94
C PHE A 186 4.73 3.26 -22.03
N GLU A 187 3.75 2.37 -22.12
CA GLU A 187 3.70 1.11 -21.38
C GLU A 187 4.93 0.22 -21.58
N SER A 188 5.64 0.34 -22.71
CA SER A 188 6.89 -0.38 -22.96
C SER A 188 8.10 0.17 -22.19
N LYS A 189 8.02 1.38 -21.64
CA LYS A 189 9.13 2.09 -21.00
C LYS A 189 9.24 1.83 -19.49
N TYR A 190 8.33 1.09 -18.89
CA TYR A 190 8.37 0.80 -17.46
C TYR A 190 7.92 -0.63 -17.15
N ALA A 191 8.25 -1.09 -15.98
CA ALA A 191 7.78 -2.35 -15.44
C ALA A 191 7.27 -2.17 -14.01
N THR A 192 6.42 -3.10 -13.59
CA THR A 192 6.01 -3.31 -12.21
C THR A 192 6.61 -4.60 -11.71
N VAL A 193 7.06 -4.63 -10.47
CA VAL A 193 7.59 -5.83 -9.82
C VAL A 193 7.19 -5.83 -8.35
N ILE A 194 7.13 -7.02 -7.76
CA ILE A 194 6.95 -7.14 -6.31
C ILE A 194 8.03 -6.32 -5.58
N LEU A 195 7.71 -5.90 -4.36
CA LEU A 195 8.65 -5.14 -3.55
C LEU A 195 9.95 -5.93 -3.31
N PRO A 196 11.11 -5.27 -3.36
CA PRO A 196 12.36 -5.90 -2.99
C PRO A 196 12.37 -6.34 -1.52
N SER A 197 12.87 -7.53 -1.25
CA SER A 197 13.04 -8.06 0.11
C SER A 197 14.08 -7.28 0.89
N MET A 198 14.05 -7.33 2.22
CA MET A 198 15.08 -6.69 3.04
C MET A 198 16.49 -7.16 2.67
N ASN A 199 16.66 -8.47 2.44
CA ASN A 199 17.89 -9.10 1.98
C ASN A 199 17.58 -10.47 1.33
N GLU A 200 18.58 -11.13 0.75
CA GLU A 200 18.42 -12.42 0.07
C GLU A 200 17.91 -13.57 0.96
N SER A 201 18.17 -13.51 2.27
CA SER A 201 17.70 -14.50 3.23
C SER A 201 16.32 -14.21 3.80
N SER A 202 15.78 -13.03 3.55
CA SER A 202 14.40 -12.69 3.87
C SER A 202 13.46 -13.36 2.86
N GLY A 203 12.33 -13.83 3.30
CA GLY A 203 11.26 -14.26 2.40
C GLY A 203 10.78 -13.13 1.47
N PRO A 204 9.75 -13.36 0.66
CA PRO A 204 9.13 -12.33 -0.16
C PRO A 204 8.76 -11.09 0.67
N ALA A 205 8.94 -9.92 0.08
CA ALA A 205 8.61 -8.67 0.77
C ALA A 205 7.11 -8.59 1.05
N THR A 206 6.75 -8.12 2.24
CA THR A 206 5.37 -7.92 2.66
C THR A 206 4.95 -6.48 2.42
N SER A 207 3.90 -6.27 1.64
CA SER A 207 3.25 -4.97 1.46
C SER A 207 2.06 -4.83 2.41
N PHE A 208 1.42 -3.66 2.43
CA PHE A 208 0.13 -3.58 3.08
C PHE A 208 -1.01 -3.94 2.09
N VAL A 209 -2.13 -4.43 2.63
CA VAL A 209 -3.38 -4.55 1.90
C VAL A 209 -4.33 -3.45 2.35
N GLY A 210 -4.85 -2.71 1.39
CA GLY A 210 -5.88 -1.71 1.54
C GLY A 210 -7.10 -2.02 0.67
N GLY A 211 -7.88 -0.99 0.35
CA GLY A 211 -9.06 -1.09 -0.47
C GLY A 211 -10.32 -0.70 0.27
N SER A 212 -11.47 -1.17 -0.20
CA SER A 212 -12.76 -0.84 0.40
C SER A 212 -13.71 -2.04 0.47
N ASN A 213 -14.58 -1.96 1.44
CA ASN A 213 -15.63 -2.93 1.69
C ASN A 213 -17.01 -2.34 1.39
N LEU A 214 -17.91 -3.16 0.88
CA LEU A 214 -19.34 -2.88 0.86
C LEU A 214 -19.95 -3.26 2.21
N VAL A 215 -20.71 -2.36 2.81
CA VAL A 215 -21.33 -2.53 4.13
C VAL A 215 -22.82 -2.21 4.07
N THR A 216 -23.58 -2.77 4.99
CA THR A 216 -24.98 -2.42 5.20
C THR A 216 -25.17 -1.85 6.59
N PHE A 217 -25.79 -0.68 6.72
CA PHE A 217 -26.06 -0.07 8.02
C PHE A 217 -27.17 -0.80 8.77
N LYS A 218 -27.03 -0.91 10.11
CA LYS A 218 -28.00 -1.57 11.00
C LYS A 218 -29.41 -0.99 10.88
N ASP A 219 -29.50 0.33 10.72
CA ASP A 219 -30.78 1.04 10.71
C ASP A 219 -31.38 1.23 9.31
N SER A 220 -30.72 0.67 8.28
CA SER A 220 -31.25 0.70 6.93
C SER A 220 -32.61 -0.03 6.85
N LYS A 221 -33.61 0.62 6.30
CA LYS A 221 -34.92 0.01 6.00
C LYS A 221 -34.89 -0.95 4.81
N ASN A 222 -33.80 -0.91 4.02
CA ASN A 222 -33.60 -1.65 2.79
C ASN A 222 -32.50 -2.70 2.86
N LYS A 223 -32.21 -3.25 4.05
CA LYS A 223 -31.09 -4.20 4.25
C LYS A 223 -31.10 -5.37 3.28
N GLN A 224 -32.28 -5.96 3.06
CA GLN A 224 -32.40 -7.11 2.17
C GLN A 224 -32.00 -6.76 0.74
N SER A 225 -32.40 -5.60 0.24
CA SER A 225 -32.03 -5.12 -1.10
C SER A 225 -30.55 -4.76 -1.17
N ALA A 226 -29.99 -4.15 -0.10
CA ALA A 226 -28.58 -3.85 -0.01
C ALA A 226 -27.73 -5.13 -0.07
N TRP A 227 -28.09 -6.18 0.67
CA TRP A 227 -27.37 -7.44 0.63
C TRP A 227 -27.48 -8.15 -0.73
N LYS A 228 -28.61 -8.07 -1.41
CA LYS A 228 -28.75 -8.56 -2.79
C LYS A 228 -27.85 -7.81 -3.77
N PHE A 229 -27.74 -6.48 -3.61
CA PHE A 229 -26.82 -5.67 -4.41
C PHE A 229 -25.36 -6.06 -4.13
N ILE A 230 -24.98 -6.19 -2.85
CA ILE A 230 -23.63 -6.58 -2.45
C ILE A 230 -23.28 -7.97 -3.01
N GLN A 231 -24.20 -8.94 -2.92
CA GLN A 231 -24.02 -10.26 -3.50
C GLN A 231 -23.81 -10.22 -5.01
N TRP A 232 -24.55 -9.35 -5.72
CA TRP A 232 -24.35 -9.13 -7.16
C TRP A 232 -23.00 -8.47 -7.45
N ALA A 233 -22.65 -7.42 -6.69
CA ALA A 233 -21.38 -6.70 -6.85
C ALA A 233 -20.16 -7.57 -6.52
N SER A 234 -20.33 -8.62 -5.71
CA SER A 234 -19.26 -9.56 -5.34
C SER A 234 -18.97 -10.60 -6.41
N LYS A 235 -19.74 -10.67 -7.48
CA LYS A 235 -19.51 -11.63 -8.56
C LYS A 235 -18.22 -11.28 -9.31
N PRO A 236 -17.39 -12.29 -9.67
CA PRO A 236 -16.13 -12.06 -10.39
C PRO A 236 -16.31 -11.19 -11.64
N GLU A 237 -17.30 -11.51 -12.49
CA GLU A 237 -17.56 -10.77 -13.73
C GLU A 237 -17.94 -9.30 -13.48
N VAL A 238 -18.62 -8.99 -12.36
CA VAL A 238 -18.98 -7.62 -12.00
C VAL A 238 -17.77 -6.84 -11.50
N GLN A 239 -16.91 -7.48 -10.72
CA GLN A 239 -15.67 -6.86 -10.25
C GLN A 239 -14.66 -6.63 -11.39
N VAL A 240 -14.65 -7.51 -12.41
CA VAL A 240 -13.85 -7.29 -13.64
C VAL A 240 -14.37 -6.07 -14.41
N GLU A 241 -15.70 -5.93 -14.56
CA GLU A 241 -16.28 -4.75 -15.23
C GLU A 241 -16.03 -3.45 -14.43
N TRP A 242 -15.99 -3.54 -13.10
CA TRP A 242 -15.58 -2.42 -12.25
C TRP A 242 -14.12 -2.07 -12.50
N TYR A 243 -13.23 -3.06 -12.47
CA TYR A 243 -11.80 -2.87 -12.76
C TYR A 243 -11.57 -2.17 -14.10
N LYS A 244 -12.24 -2.60 -15.18
CA LYS A 244 -12.11 -1.98 -16.51
C LYS A 244 -12.47 -0.49 -16.53
N LYS A 245 -13.28 -0.03 -15.59
CA LYS A 245 -13.76 1.36 -15.51
C LYS A 245 -13.02 2.22 -14.50
N SER A 246 -12.55 1.61 -13.41
CA SER A 246 -11.98 2.32 -12.27
C SER A 246 -10.49 2.08 -12.09
N SER A 247 -9.95 0.99 -12.67
CA SER A 247 -8.62 0.45 -12.39
C SER A 247 -8.43 -0.05 -10.95
N ASP A 248 -9.49 -0.16 -10.16
CA ASP A 248 -9.47 -0.76 -8.83
C ASP A 248 -9.41 -2.28 -8.95
N LEU A 249 -8.43 -2.92 -8.31
CA LEU A 249 -8.24 -4.36 -8.42
C LEU A 249 -9.39 -5.14 -7.76
N PRO A 250 -9.89 -6.20 -8.42
CA PRO A 250 -10.92 -7.06 -7.84
C PRO A 250 -10.48 -7.69 -6.53
N ALA A 251 -11.38 -7.72 -5.54
CA ALA A 251 -11.18 -8.51 -4.33
C ALA A 251 -11.44 -10.00 -4.55
N SER A 252 -12.27 -10.35 -5.53
CA SER A 252 -12.53 -11.73 -5.97
C SER A 252 -11.27 -12.36 -6.53
N GLN A 253 -10.87 -13.52 -6.01
CA GLN A 253 -9.72 -14.26 -6.52
C GLN A 253 -9.98 -14.82 -7.93
N LYS A 254 -11.20 -15.27 -8.21
CA LYS A 254 -11.58 -15.79 -9.54
C LYS A 254 -11.58 -14.73 -10.62
N ALA A 255 -11.78 -13.45 -10.27
CA ALA A 255 -11.71 -12.36 -11.23
C ALA A 255 -10.31 -12.21 -11.86
N TRP A 256 -9.25 -12.67 -11.18
CA TRP A 256 -7.89 -12.59 -11.67
C TRP A 256 -7.56 -13.59 -12.81
N ASP A 257 -8.40 -14.61 -12.99
CA ASP A 257 -8.28 -15.57 -14.08
C ASP A 257 -8.82 -15.01 -15.42
N GLU A 258 -9.55 -13.90 -15.38
CA GLU A 258 -10.12 -13.24 -16.56
C GLU A 258 -9.03 -12.52 -17.38
N ASP A 259 -9.15 -12.56 -18.71
CA ASP A 259 -8.17 -12.00 -19.66
C ASP A 259 -7.81 -10.53 -19.38
N ALA A 260 -8.78 -9.75 -18.89
CA ALA A 260 -8.57 -8.32 -18.59
C ALA A 260 -7.51 -8.08 -17.50
N LEU A 261 -7.28 -9.05 -16.61
CA LEU A 261 -6.28 -8.99 -15.55
C LEU A 261 -5.10 -9.89 -15.86
N SER A 262 -5.35 -11.17 -16.20
CA SER A 262 -4.29 -12.15 -16.48
C SER A 262 -3.44 -11.82 -17.70
N GLY A 263 -4.00 -11.12 -18.69
CA GLY A 263 -3.30 -10.66 -19.90
C GLY A 263 -2.52 -9.36 -19.74
N ASN A 264 -2.54 -8.72 -18.57
CA ASN A 264 -1.84 -7.45 -18.32
C ASN A 264 -0.57 -7.65 -17.49
N ASP A 265 0.58 -7.61 -18.15
CA ASP A 265 1.89 -7.80 -17.51
C ASP A 265 2.15 -6.86 -16.33
N LYS A 266 1.56 -5.64 -16.34
CA LYS A 266 1.71 -4.67 -15.24
C LYS A 266 0.95 -5.11 -13.99
N LEU A 267 -0.06 -5.95 -14.11
CA LEU A 267 -0.86 -6.45 -13.00
C LEU A 267 -0.30 -7.72 -12.37
N ALA A 268 0.54 -8.47 -13.07
CA ALA A 268 1.13 -9.70 -12.56
C ALA A 268 1.84 -9.48 -11.20
N ALA A 269 2.59 -8.39 -11.07
CA ALA A 269 3.26 -8.04 -9.82
C ALA A 269 2.28 -7.81 -8.65
N PHE A 270 1.09 -7.25 -8.91
CA PHE A 270 0.06 -7.06 -7.90
C PHE A 270 -0.53 -8.39 -7.44
N GLY A 271 -0.84 -9.30 -8.39
CA GLY A 271 -1.33 -10.64 -8.07
C GLY A 271 -0.34 -11.43 -7.20
N ASP A 272 0.94 -11.30 -7.47
CA ASP A 272 2.00 -11.92 -6.67
C ASP A 272 2.18 -11.22 -5.32
N GLN A 273 2.18 -9.89 -5.27
CA GLN A 273 2.33 -9.12 -4.03
C GLN A 273 1.17 -9.35 -3.06
N LEU A 274 -0.05 -9.51 -3.56
CA LEU A 274 -1.24 -9.75 -2.73
C LEU A 274 -1.17 -11.06 -1.93
N LYS A 275 -0.34 -12.02 -2.35
CA LYS A 275 -0.04 -13.24 -1.57
C LYS A 275 0.81 -12.96 -0.32
N HIS A 276 1.44 -11.79 -0.26
CA HIS A 276 2.37 -11.35 0.77
C HIS A 276 1.99 -9.94 1.25
N THR A 277 0.87 -9.84 1.97
CA THR A 277 0.36 -8.57 2.48
C THR A 277 -0.06 -8.67 3.94
N MET A 278 -0.05 -7.55 4.63
CA MET A 278 -0.56 -7.38 5.99
C MET A 278 -1.49 -6.16 6.01
N ALA A 279 -2.64 -6.30 6.68
CA ALA A 279 -3.55 -5.17 6.88
C ALA A 279 -3.01 -4.24 7.99
N PRO A 280 -3.18 -2.92 7.86
CA PRO A 280 -3.07 -2.03 9.02
C PRO A 280 -4.04 -2.45 10.13
N PRO A 281 -3.78 -2.10 11.40
CA PRO A 281 -4.65 -2.49 12.51
C PRO A 281 -6.09 -1.97 12.33
N ALA A 282 -7.07 -2.85 12.52
CA ALA A 282 -8.49 -2.49 12.49
C ALA A 282 -8.95 -1.98 13.88
N LEU A 283 -8.33 -0.89 14.34
CA LEU A 283 -8.58 -0.27 15.65
C LEU A 283 -9.25 1.10 15.46
N SER A 284 -10.21 1.44 16.32
CA SER A 284 -10.95 2.71 16.24
C SER A 284 -10.07 3.94 16.46
N THR A 285 -8.88 3.78 17.02
CA THR A 285 -7.90 4.85 17.21
C THR A 285 -6.85 4.92 16.11
N TRP A 286 -6.88 4.00 15.13
CA TRP A 286 -5.87 3.94 14.08
C TRP A 286 -5.71 5.25 13.30
N ALA A 287 -6.80 5.91 12.94
CA ALA A 287 -6.74 7.17 12.20
C ALA A 287 -5.97 8.28 12.97
N GLN A 288 -6.17 8.35 14.30
CA GLN A 288 -5.44 9.30 15.15
C GLN A 288 -3.96 8.94 15.26
N VAL A 289 -3.66 7.67 15.47
CA VAL A 289 -2.28 7.17 15.60
C VAL A 289 -1.54 7.29 14.28
N SER A 290 -2.18 6.99 13.14
CA SER A 290 -1.60 7.17 11.80
C SER A 290 -1.27 8.63 11.52
N SER A 291 -2.15 9.57 11.89
CA SER A 291 -1.88 11.00 11.76
C SER A 291 -0.70 11.46 12.63
N ALA A 292 -0.56 10.93 13.84
CA ALA A 292 0.61 11.18 14.68
C ALA A 292 1.89 10.59 14.04
N ALA A 293 1.80 9.39 13.47
CA ALA A 293 2.91 8.75 12.77
C ALA A 293 3.36 9.56 11.55
N ASP A 294 2.42 10.09 10.74
CA ASP A 294 2.75 10.94 9.59
C ASP A 294 3.56 12.18 10.01
N ARG A 295 3.13 12.86 11.07
CA ARG A 295 3.80 14.06 11.59
C ARG A 295 5.19 13.74 12.13
N ILE A 296 5.34 12.63 12.85
CA ILE A 296 6.64 12.21 13.40
C ILE A 296 7.58 11.71 12.30
N LEU A 297 7.05 11.01 11.30
CA LEU A 297 7.81 10.60 10.13
C LEU A 297 8.40 11.81 9.39
N GLU A 298 7.61 12.88 9.22
CA GLU A 298 8.11 14.12 8.60
C GLU A 298 9.30 14.68 9.38
N GLN A 299 9.23 14.73 10.72
CA GLN A 299 10.34 15.19 11.56
C GLN A 299 11.60 14.31 11.39
N ILE A 300 11.41 12.98 11.34
CA ILE A 300 12.49 12.02 11.09
C ILE A 300 13.13 12.27 9.72
N ASN A 301 12.32 12.35 8.66
CA ASN A 301 12.79 12.50 7.28
C ASN A 301 13.52 13.82 7.06
N LYS A 302 13.06 14.91 7.72
CA LYS A 302 13.74 16.22 7.72
C LYS A 302 14.95 16.28 8.64
N GLY A 303 15.30 15.22 9.36
CA GLY A 303 16.44 15.16 10.27
C GLY A 303 16.29 16.00 11.53
N GLN A 304 15.07 16.39 11.91
CA GLN A 304 14.77 17.15 13.12
C GLN A 304 14.90 16.27 14.38
N VAL A 305 14.57 14.99 14.25
CA VAL A 305 14.76 13.96 15.28
C VAL A 305 15.39 12.72 14.65
N SER A 306 16.06 11.91 15.46
CA SER A 306 16.55 10.60 15.03
C SER A 306 15.38 9.60 14.87
N VAL A 307 15.59 8.49 14.14
CA VAL A 307 14.59 7.42 14.03
C VAL A 307 14.23 6.89 15.43
N ASP A 308 15.22 6.67 16.29
CA ASP A 308 14.98 6.16 17.65
C ASP A 308 14.16 7.12 18.52
N GLU A 309 14.49 8.40 18.47
CA GLU A 309 13.74 9.42 19.21
C GLU A 309 12.31 9.58 18.65
N GLY A 310 12.17 9.61 17.32
CA GLY A 310 10.87 9.70 16.68
C GLY A 310 9.98 8.51 17.03
N LEU A 311 10.50 7.27 16.98
CA LEU A 311 9.74 6.08 17.36
C LEU A 311 9.35 6.07 18.84
N LYS A 312 10.22 6.53 19.73
CA LYS A 312 9.90 6.69 21.14
C LYS A 312 8.80 7.73 21.37
N ASN A 313 8.85 8.86 20.67
CA ASN A 313 7.82 9.89 20.74
C ASN A 313 6.48 9.35 20.21
N LEU A 314 6.51 8.63 19.08
CA LEU A 314 5.32 8.01 18.51
C LEU A 314 4.72 6.95 19.46
N GLN A 315 5.56 6.10 20.07
CA GLN A 315 5.11 5.12 21.04
C GLN A 315 4.38 5.79 22.22
N SER A 316 4.99 6.85 22.78
CA SER A 316 4.39 7.59 23.91
C SER A 316 3.05 8.23 23.54
N GLU A 317 2.94 8.80 22.35
CA GLU A 317 1.71 9.41 21.87
C GLU A 317 0.63 8.34 21.59
N ALA A 318 1.01 7.25 20.94
CA ALA A 318 0.11 6.12 20.65
C ALA A 318 -0.39 5.46 21.96
N ASP A 319 0.46 5.33 22.98
CA ASP A 319 0.05 4.82 24.29
C ASP A 319 -0.94 5.76 24.99
N SER A 320 -0.78 7.07 24.82
CA SER A 320 -1.71 8.07 25.34
C SER A 320 -3.08 8.04 24.63
N ILE A 321 -3.09 7.77 23.32
CA ILE A 321 -4.31 7.60 22.53
C ILE A 321 -4.98 6.27 22.88
N GLY A 322 -4.19 5.22 23.12
CA GLY A 322 -4.65 3.86 23.36
C GLY A 322 -5.08 3.13 22.07
N THR A 323 -5.54 1.89 22.21
CA THR A 323 -6.01 1.07 21.08
C THR A 323 -7.52 1.18 20.84
N GLY A 324 -8.24 1.83 21.74
CA GLY A 324 -9.70 1.97 21.65
C GLY A 324 -10.46 0.72 22.12
N ASN A 325 -9.75 -0.25 22.71
CA ASN A 325 -10.31 -1.48 23.30
C ASN A 325 -10.41 -1.36 24.83
#